data_0c6d2103911436537e892ae366072ad2
#
_entry.id   0c6d2103911436537e892ae366072ad2
#
_cell.length_a   1.000
_cell.length_b   1.000
_cell.length_c   1.000
_cell.angle_alpha   90.00
_cell.angle_beta   90.00
_cell.angle_gamma   90.00
#
_symmetry.space_group_name_H-M   'P 1'
#
loop_
_entity.id
_entity.type
_entity.pdbx_description
1 polymer ?
#
loop_
_entity_poly.entity_id
_entity_poly.type
_entity_poly.pdbx_seq_one_letter_code
_entity_poly.pdbx_strand_id
1 'polypeptide(L)'
;REIPASWANSLMVLPEWRMRGAFTPLAEAQLDSRPLAMAIHISDSAYKAYSKAGWIDIGALPAYVFPLDTRRCLEASSLQGRMRAIGTIAGPALHGARIGGHLLSRATGARFEEIGRFDGRADAIWRRASPHYPLIALRDLTHLRWRYDAIPCASDYRRFILMRGDEPLGYVVLRRETWRKEPCLAIVDYLCEPKWLWVLLSHTLRIAATERATALICRTLNTRAERTFLAMGMMKVPDRVGFPVRVMAHAGPDAGIDRDEFADRGNWLLTMGDGDASFLMHNTLPETAGLQPEGVAVQG
;
A
#
# COMPACT_ATOMS: atom_id res chain seq x y z
N ARG A 1 12.70 -14.19 -13.01
CA ARG A 1 13.14 -13.34 -14.11
C ARG A 1 12.86 -11.87 -13.74
N GLU A 2 13.82 -10.99 -14.02
CA GLU A 2 13.62 -9.54 -13.85
C GLU A 2 13.21 -8.94 -15.21
N ILE A 3 12.19 -8.06 -15.18
CA ILE A 3 11.69 -7.37 -16.36
C ILE A 3 11.74 -5.88 -16.09
N PRO A 4 12.45 -5.09 -16.91
CA PRO A 4 12.47 -3.64 -16.77
C PRO A 4 11.07 -3.05 -16.88
N ALA A 5 10.68 -2.22 -15.89
CA ALA A 5 9.36 -1.61 -15.84
C ALA A 5 9.48 -0.09 -15.62
N SER A 6 8.50 0.65 -16.10
CA SER A 6 8.32 2.07 -15.81
C SER A 6 7.05 2.29 -14.99
N TRP A 7 7.09 3.28 -14.08
CA TRP A 7 5.92 3.72 -13.33
C TRP A 7 5.44 5.06 -13.85
N ALA A 8 4.15 5.14 -14.24
CA ALA A 8 3.49 6.39 -14.56
C ALA A 8 3.05 7.07 -13.27
N ASN A 9 3.84 8.02 -12.82
CA ASN A 9 3.55 8.79 -11.62
C ASN A 9 3.30 10.26 -11.99
N SER A 10 2.35 10.89 -11.30
CA SER A 10 2.11 12.35 -11.36
C SER A 10 1.94 12.91 -12.78
N LEU A 11 1.26 12.17 -13.68
CA LEU A 11 0.93 12.70 -15.00
C LEU A 11 0.04 13.93 -14.86
N MET A 12 0.57 15.08 -15.22
CA MET A 12 -0.15 16.35 -15.25
C MET A 12 -0.18 16.92 -16.65
N VAL A 13 -1.34 17.41 -17.05
CA VAL A 13 -1.55 18.16 -18.30
C VAL A 13 -2.08 19.54 -17.92
N LEU A 14 -1.41 20.58 -18.40
CA LEU A 14 -1.85 21.96 -18.21
C LEU A 14 -3.30 22.13 -18.68
N PRO A 15 -4.12 22.94 -18.00
CA PRO A 15 -5.55 23.08 -18.31
C PRO A 15 -5.83 23.34 -19.80
N GLU A 16 -5.06 24.23 -20.43
CA GLU A 16 -5.19 24.62 -21.83
C GLU A 16 -4.84 23.51 -22.84
N TRP A 17 -4.11 22.46 -22.39
CA TRP A 17 -3.74 21.29 -23.20
C TRP A 17 -4.61 20.05 -22.90
N ARG A 18 -5.50 20.15 -21.93
CA ARG A 18 -6.45 19.06 -21.63
C ARG A 18 -7.40 18.86 -22.82
N MET A 19 -7.85 17.61 -23.01
CA MET A 19 -8.73 17.21 -24.11
C MET A 19 -8.15 17.41 -25.52
N ARG A 20 -6.89 17.77 -25.67
CA ARG A 20 -6.20 17.93 -26.97
C ARG A 20 -5.36 16.72 -27.38
N GLY A 21 -5.58 15.56 -26.77
CA GLY A 21 -4.89 14.32 -27.12
C GLY A 21 -3.47 14.17 -26.57
N ALA A 22 -3.02 15.06 -25.69
CA ALA A 22 -1.66 15.01 -25.12
C ALA A 22 -1.32 13.71 -24.36
N PHE A 23 -2.34 12.99 -23.89
CA PHE A 23 -2.16 11.74 -23.16
C PHE A 23 -1.58 10.63 -24.07
N THR A 24 -2.09 10.50 -25.29
CA THR A 24 -1.70 9.38 -26.18
C THR A 24 -0.21 9.36 -26.47
N PRO A 25 0.44 10.45 -26.97
CA PRO A 25 1.89 10.40 -27.24
C PRO A 25 2.72 10.22 -25.96
N LEU A 26 2.26 10.70 -24.79
CA LEU A 26 2.96 10.46 -23.54
C LEU A 26 2.89 8.99 -23.10
N ALA A 27 1.73 8.37 -23.26
CA ALA A 27 1.56 6.94 -22.96
C ALA A 27 2.37 6.07 -23.91
N GLU A 28 2.39 6.38 -25.21
CA GLU A 28 3.20 5.69 -26.23
C GLU A 28 4.69 5.81 -25.89
N ALA A 29 5.19 7.01 -25.62
CA ALA A 29 6.59 7.20 -25.26
C ALA A 29 6.98 6.44 -23.96
N GLN A 30 6.05 6.29 -23.01
CA GLN A 30 6.27 5.45 -21.85
C GLN A 30 6.40 3.97 -22.22
N LEU A 31 5.51 3.47 -23.08
CA LEU A 31 5.50 2.08 -23.54
C LEU A 31 6.74 1.74 -24.36
N ASP A 32 7.21 2.68 -25.18
CA ASP A 32 8.45 2.52 -25.96
C ASP A 32 9.72 2.49 -25.08
N SER A 33 9.63 3.04 -23.88
CA SER A 33 10.79 3.15 -22.99
C SER A 33 11.12 1.84 -22.25
N ARG A 34 10.13 1.00 -21.97
CA ARG A 34 10.27 -0.23 -21.18
C ARG A 34 9.21 -1.26 -21.59
N PRO A 35 9.53 -2.56 -21.53
CA PRO A 35 8.59 -3.63 -21.87
C PRO A 35 7.37 -3.71 -20.95
N LEU A 36 7.48 -3.19 -19.73
CA LEU A 36 6.37 -3.08 -18.78
C LEU A 36 6.12 -1.62 -18.39
N ALA A 37 4.86 -1.24 -18.30
CA ALA A 37 4.46 0.04 -17.72
C ALA A 37 3.35 -0.18 -16.68
N MET A 38 3.48 0.51 -15.55
CA MET A 38 2.56 0.43 -14.42
C MET A 38 2.05 1.82 -14.09
N ALA A 39 0.80 1.91 -13.65
CA ALA A 39 0.20 3.13 -13.11
C ALA A 39 -0.57 2.78 -11.84
N ILE A 40 -0.31 3.48 -10.76
CA ILE A 40 -0.96 3.29 -9.47
C ILE A 40 -1.52 4.62 -8.97
N HIS A 41 -2.61 4.58 -8.20
CA HIS A 41 -3.26 5.76 -7.64
C HIS A 41 -3.78 6.72 -8.70
N ILE A 42 -4.36 6.18 -9.75
CA ILE A 42 -4.86 6.93 -10.90
C ILE A 42 -6.26 7.50 -10.66
N SER A 43 -6.53 8.68 -11.22
CA SER A 43 -7.86 9.30 -11.23
C SER A 43 -8.81 8.61 -12.19
N ASP A 44 -10.13 8.87 -12.07
CA ASP A 44 -11.13 8.32 -13.00
C ASP A 44 -10.89 8.75 -14.45
N SER A 45 -10.39 9.96 -14.68
CA SER A 45 -10.03 10.43 -16.00
C SER A 45 -8.83 9.69 -16.59
N ALA A 46 -7.79 9.49 -15.78
CA ALA A 46 -6.62 8.72 -16.17
C ALA A 46 -6.98 7.25 -16.42
N TYR A 47 -7.82 6.65 -15.57
CA TYR A 47 -8.33 5.29 -15.76
C TYR A 47 -8.99 5.12 -17.14
N LYS A 48 -9.88 6.04 -17.53
CA LYS A 48 -10.54 6.01 -18.85
C LYS A 48 -9.53 6.14 -20.00
N ALA A 49 -8.53 6.98 -19.84
CA ALA A 49 -7.50 7.20 -20.84
C ALA A 49 -6.59 5.95 -21.01
N TYR A 50 -6.13 5.37 -19.91
CA TYR A 50 -5.34 4.12 -19.93
C TYR A 50 -6.14 2.95 -20.48
N SER A 51 -7.43 2.83 -20.13
CA SER A 51 -8.30 1.78 -20.69
C SER A 51 -8.44 1.88 -22.21
N LYS A 52 -8.59 3.10 -22.75
CA LYS A 52 -8.62 3.33 -24.21
C LYS A 52 -7.28 3.02 -24.88
N ALA A 53 -6.17 3.19 -24.16
CA ALA A 53 -4.84 2.84 -24.65
C ALA A 53 -4.51 1.35 -24.49
N GLY A 54 -5.48 0.50 -24.13
CA GLY A 54 -5.31 -0.95 -24.06
C GLY A 54 -4.62 -1.47 -22.81
N TRP A 55 -4.49 -0.63 -21.76
CA TRP A 55 -3.94 -1.06 -20.47
C TRP A 55 -4.89 -2.03 -19.76
N ILE A 56 -4.30 -2.94 -19.02
CA ILE A 56 -5.00 -3.97 -18.24
C ILE A 56 -5.36 -3.39 -16.87
N ASP A 57 -6.61 -3.52 -16.45
CA ASP A 57 -7.05 -3.19 -15.10
C ASP A 57 -6.69 -4.31 -14.13
N ILE A 58 -5.68 -4.07 -13.29
CA ILE A 58 -5.29 -4.98 -12.19
C ILE A 58 -6.26 -4.85 -11.00
N GLY A 59 -7.09 -3.81 -10.99
CA GLY A 59 -8.05 -3.49 -9.93
C GLY A 59 -7.48 -2.51 -8.91
N ALA A 60 -8.07 -2.49 -7.70
CA ALA A 60 -7.63 -1.61 -6.63
C ALA A 60 -6.88 -2.39 -5.54
N LEU A 61 -5.96 -1.71 -4.83
CA LEU A 61 -5.35 -2.25 -3.61
C LEU A 61 -6.40 -2.29 -2.50
N PRO A 62 -6.78 -3.47 -1.99
CA PRO A 62 -7.65 -3.57 -0.84
C PRO A 62 -7.04 -2.87 0.37
N ALA A 63 -7.89 -2.23 1.18
CA ALA A 63 -7.50 -1.72 2.47
C ALA A 63 -7.90 -2.72 3.56
N TYR A 64 -6.95 -3.05 4.43
CA TYR A 64 -7.17 -3.86 5.63
C TYR A 64 -6.96 -2.98 6.84
N VAL A 65 -7.91 -2.97 7.77
CA VAL A 65 -7.90 -2.12 8.96
C VAL A 65 -8.05 -2.98 10.21
N PHE A 66 -7.13 -2.85 11.16
CA PHE A 66 -7.28 -3.38 12.51
C PHE A 66 -7.62 -2.22 13.45
N PRO A 67 -8.83 -2.18 14.05
CA PRO A 67 -9.19 -1.15 15.02
C PRO A 67 -8.52 -1.44 16.37
N LEU A 68 -7.61 -0.58 16.78
CA LEU A 68 -6.96 -0.66 18.10
C LEU A 68 -7.81 0.01 19.18
N ASP A 69 -8.47 1.10 18.84
CA ASP A 69 -9.53 1.74 19.61
C ASP A 69 -10.85 1.65 18.82
N THR A 70 -11.61 0.62 19.14
CA THR A 70 -12.86 0.32 18.43
C THR A 70 -13.87 1.45 18.55
N ARG A 71 -13.92 2.14 19.71
CA ARG A 71 -14.85 3.24 19.95
C ARG A 71 -14.52 4.42 19.03
N ARG A 72 -13.27 4.87 19.02
CA ARG A 72 -12.83 5.99 18.17
C ARG A 72 -12.95 5.64 16.68
N CYS A 73 -12.64 4.40 16.29
CA CYS A 73 -12.87 3.94 14.91
C CYS A 73 -14.34 4.02 14.50
N LEU A 74 -15.27 3.66 15.41
CA LEU A 74 -16.71 3.73 15.14
C LEU A 74 -17.22 5.18 15.10
N GLU A 75 -16.72 6.05 15.97
CA GLU A 75 -17.05 7.47 15.98
C GLU A 75 -16.56 8.16 14.69
N ALA A 76 -15.35 7.84 14.25
CA ALA A 76 -14.77 8.33 12.99
C ALA A 76 -15.44 7.73 11.75
N SER A 77 -16.04 6.54 11.85
CA SER A 77 -16.74 5.90 10.74
C SER A 77 -18.13 6.51 10.54
N SER A 78 -18.61 6.54 9.29
CA SER A 78 -20.00 6.89 8.98
C SER A 78 -21.01 5.77 9.31
N LEU A 79 -20.57 4.72 10.02
CA LEU A 79 -21.39 3.58 10.37
C LEU A 79 -22.35 3.95 11.50
N GLN A 80 -23.64 3.72 11.27
CA GLN A 80 -24.71 4.01 12.24
C GLN A 80 -25.43 2.73 12.67
N GLY A 81 -26.11 2.79 13.82
CA GLY A 81 -27.02 1.75 14.27
C GLY A 81 -26.36 0.42 14.65
N ARG A 82 -26.86 -0.69 14.10
CA ARG A 82 -26.45 -2.07 14.45
C ARG A 82 -24.96 -2.34 14.27
N MET A 83 -24.32 -1.73 13.28
CA MET A 83 -22.88 -1.89 13.04
C MET A 83 -22.04 -1.29 14.17
N ARG A 84 -22.50 -0.21 14.80
CA ARG A 84 -21.86 0.39 15.97
C ARG A 84 -21.92 -0.54 17.19
N ALA A 85 -23.06 -1.19 17.43
CA ALA A 85 -23.21 -2.16 18.51
C ALA A 85 -22.31 -3.39 18.32
N ILE A 86 -22.23 -3.93 17.08
CA ILE A 86 -21.34 -5.05 16.76
C ILE A 86 -19.87 -4.69 17.03
N GLY A 87 -19.43 -3.51 16.64
CA GLY A 87 -18.06 -3.05 16.88
C GLY A 87 -17.72 -2.94 18.37
N THR A 88 -18.67 -2.49 19.19
CA THR A 88 -18.48 -2.40 20.65
C THR A 88 -18.29 -3.79 21.28
N ILE A 89 -19.05 -4.79 20.83
CA ILE A 89 -18.94 -6.18 21.31
C ILE A 89 -17.67 -6.85 20.79
N ALA A 90 -17.26 -6.56 19.56
CA ALA A 90 -16.06 -7.16 18.94
C ALA A 90 -14.74 -6.64 19.55
N GLY A 91 -14.73 -5.46 20.15
CA GLY A 91 -13.52 -4.85 20.71
C GLY A 91 -12.72 -5.75 21.66
N PRO A 92 -13.33 -6.32 22.72
CA PRO A 92 -12.63 -7.22 23.63
C PRO A 92 -12.07 -8.47 22.95
N ALA A 93 -12.81 -9.07 21.98
CA ALA A 93 -12.35 -10.24 21.24
C ALA A 93 -11.12 -9.90 20.36
N LEU A 94 -11.12 -8.76 19.67
CA LEU A 94 -9.99 -8.26 18.90
C LEU A 94 -8.77 -7.99 19.79
N HIS A 95 -9.01 -7.41 20.97
CA HIS A 95 -7.94 -7.18 21.95
C HIS A 95 -7.32 -8.50 22.44
N GLY A 96 -8.13 -9.49 22.76
CA GLY A 96 -7.69 -10.84 23.13
C GLY A 96 -6.90 -11.53 22.02
N ALA A 97 -7.41 -11.48 20.79
CA ALA A 97 -6.73 -12.02 19.61
C ALA A 97 -5.36 -11.37 19.38
N ARG A 98 -5.25 -10.05 19.55
CA ARG A 98 -3.99 -9.31 19.46
C ARG A 98 -2.97 -9.77 20.51
N ILE A 99 -3.39 -9.90 21.77
CA ILE A 99 -2.52 -10.36 22.85
C ILE A 99 -2.08 -11.80 22.60
N GLY A 100 -3.02 -12.71 22.28
CA GLY A 100 -2.73 -14.10 21.98
C GLY A 100 -1.77 -14.26 20.81
N GLY A 101 -2.01 -13.54 19.71
CA GLY A 101 -1.13 -13.51 18.54
C GLY A 101 0.28 -13.01 18.91
N HIS A 102 0.39 -12.00 19.76
CA HIS A 102 1.69 -11.53 20.23
C HIS A 102 2.43 -12.54 21.10
N LEU A 103 1.75 -13.20 22.03
CA LEU A 103 2.36 -14.24 22.87
C LEU A 103 2.85 -15.42 22.01
N LEU A 104 2.06 -15.87 21.06
CA LEU A 104 2.45 -16.92 20.11
C LEU A 104 3.64 -16.48 19.25
N SER A 105 3.67 -15.22 18.78
CA SER A 105 4.78 -14.72 17.98
C SER A 105 6.10 -14.69 18.76
N ARG A 106 6.04 -14.39 20.06
CA ARG A 106 7.23 -14.48 20.93
C ARG A 106 7.77 -15.90 21.07
N ALA A 107 6.92 -16.92 21.07
CA ALA A 107 7.34 -18.32 21.13
C ALA A 107 8.16 -18.74 19.88
N THR A 108 8.09 -18.00 18.77
CA THR A 108 8.92 -18.24 17.58
C THR A 108 10.38 -17.79 17.77
N GLY A 109 10.68 -17.03 18.82
CA GLY A 109 11.99 -16.40 19.02
C GLY A 109 12.25 -15.20 18.10
N ALA A 110 11.25 -14.81 17.29
CA ALA A 110 11.38 -13.65 16.41
C ALA A 110 11.17 -12.34 17.18
N ARG A 111 11.91 -11.30 16.78
CA ARG A 111 11.81 -9.95 17.33
C ARG A 111 11.91 -8.90 16.23
N PHE A 112 11.33 -7.73 16.44
CA PHE A 112 11.60 -6.56 15.59
C PHE A 112 12.84 -5.83 16.08
N GLU A 113 13.65 -5.44 15.12
CA GLU A 113 14.74 -4.50 15.26
C GLU A 113 14.41 -3.26 14.44
N GLU A 114 14.32 -2.10 15.10
CA GLU A 114 14.13 -0.82 14.42
C GLU A 114 15.47 -0.35 13.86
N ILE A 115 15.48 0.05 12.59
CA ILE A 115 16.67 0.49 11.88
C ILE A 115 16.51 1.91 11.35
N GLY A 116 17.57 2.70 11.43
CA GLY A 116 17.59 4.05 10.85
C GLY A 116 17.68 4.04 9.32
N ARG A 117 18.36 3.05 8.75
CA ARG A 117 18.58 2.86 7.32
C ARG A 117 18.61 1.37 6.97
N PHE A 118 18.19 1.03 5.76
CA PHE A 118 18.33 -0.33 5.25
C PHE A 118 19.80 -0.73 5.05
N ASP A 119 20.11 -1.98 5.33
CA ASP A 119 21.43 -2.60 5.21
C ASP A 119 21.36 -3.93 4.45
N GLY A 120 22.47 -4.66 4.36
CA GLY A 120 22.59 -5.91 3.60
C GLY A 120 21.58 -7.01 3.97
N ARG A 121 20.89 -6.89 5.11
CA ARG A 121 19.81 -7.81 5.50
C ARG A 121 18.62 -7.72 4.54
N ALA A 122 18.42 -6.57 3.88
CA ALA A 122 17.39 -6.38 2.88
C ALA A 122 17.55 -7.34 1.70
N ASP A 123 18.77 -7.52 1.20
CA ASP A 123 19.05 -8.46 0.11
C ASP A 123 18.84 -9.92 0.51
N ALA A 124 19.12 -10.26 1.78
CA ALA A 124 18.86 -11.59 2.30
C ALA A 124 17.34 -11.88 2.36
N ILE A 125 16.56 -10.90 2.81
CA ILE A 125 15.09 -10.97 2.81
C ILE A 125 14.56 -11.08 1.38
N TRP A 126 15.05 -10.24 0.46
CA TRP A 126 14.65 -10.25 -0.94
C TRP A 126 14.83 -11.62 -1.58
N ARG A 127 16.03 -12.17 -1.49
CA ARG A 127 16.35 -13.49 -2.07
C ARG A 127 15.47 -14.62 -1.56
N ARG A 128 15.04 -14.56 -0.29
CA ARG A 128 14.22 -15.61 0.32
C ARG A 128 12.73 -15.42 0.07
N ALA A 129 12.26 -14.19 0.11
CA ALA A 129 10.83 -13.91 0.05
C ALA A 129 10.31 -13.73 -1.38
N SER A 130 11.08 -13.09 -2.28
CA SER A 130 10.62 -12.78 -3.64
C SER A 130 10.15 -14.00 -4.44
N PRO A 131 10.74 -15.22 -4.33
CA PRO A 131 10.28 -16.39 -5.07
C PRO A 131 8.84 -16.83 -4.73
N HIS A 132 8.29 -16.37 -3.61
CA HIS A 132 6.91 -16.67 -3.21
C HIS A 132 5.87 -15.80 -3.90
N TYR A 133 6.29 -14.76 -4.61
CA TYR A 133 5.43 -13.77 -5.27
C TYR A 133 5.73 -13.75 -6.76
N PRO A 134 4.84 -14.26 -7.63
CA PRO A 134 5.09 -14.31 -9.07
C PRO A 134 5.39 -12.96 -9.68
N LEU A 135 4.62 -11.93 -9.30
CA LEU A 135 4.75 -10.56 -9.76
C LEU A 135 4.95 -9.63 -8.57
N ILE A 136 6.13 -9.08 -8.46
CA ILE A 136 6.54 -8.18 -7.37
C ILE A 136 7.53 -7.16 -7.90
N ALA A 137 7.41 -5.90 -7.49
CA ALA A 137 8.43 -4.89 -7.76
C ALA A 137 9.71 -5.19 -6.95
N LEU A 138 10.86 -4.79 -7.50
CA LEU A 138 12.16 -4.99 -6.86
C LEU A 138 12.18 -4.36 -5.45
N ARG A 139 12.68 -5.11 -4.46
CA ARG A 139 12.83 -4.69 -3.06
C ARG A 139 14.18 -5.10 -2.48
N ASP A 140 15.22 -4.97 -3.31
CA ASP A 140 16.61 -5.14 -2.87
C ASP A 140 17.08 -3.94 -2.03
N LEU A 141 18.28 -4.03 -1.51
CA LEU A 141 18.87 -2.96 -0.70
C LEU A 141 18.93 -1.63 -1.46
N THR A 142 19.30 -1.65 -2.73
CA THR A 142 19.43 -0.44 -3.56
C THR A 142 18.09 0.26 -3.71
N HIS A 143 17.04 -0.51 -4.03
CA HIS A 143 15.69 0.02 -4.17
C HIS A 143 15.15 0.56 -2.83
N LEU A 144 15.28 -0.19 -1.74
CA LEU A 144 14.77 0.22 -0.44
C LEU A 144 15.48 1.47 0.11
N ARG A 145 16.79 1.60 -0.12
CA ARG A 145 17.53 2.81 0.22
C ARG A 145 17.07 4.01 -0.60
N TRP A 146 16.93 3.85 -1.91
CA TRP A 146 16.40 4.90 -2.77
C TRP A 146 15.01 5.32 -2.31
N ARG A 147 14.14 4.35 -2.06
CA ARG A 147 12.72 4.59 -1.77
C ARG A 147 12.46 5.18 -0.40
N TYR A 148 13.24 4.81 0.62
CA TYR A 148 12.94 5.18 2.00
C TYR A 148 14.04 5.94 2.72
N ASP A 149 15.32 5.79 2.33
CA ASP A 149 16.43 6.41 3.03
C ASP A 149 16.93 7.69 2.37
N ALA A 150 16.80 7.80 1.03
CA ALA A 150 17.34 8.91 0.24
C ALA A 150 16.31 10.01 -0.06
N ILE A 151 15.06 9.85 0.34
CA ILE A 151 14.00 10.85 0.10
C ILE A 151 13.98 11.93 1.19
N PRO A 152 13.53 13.17 0.88
CA PRO A 152 13.51 14.27 1.84
C PRO A 152 12.71 13.98 3.12
N CYS A 153 11.63 13.20 3.02
CA CYS A 153 10.79 12.82 4.15
C CYS A 153 11.15 11.45 4.76
N ALA A 154 12.41 11.04 4.67
CA ALA A 154 12.87 9.74 5.18
C ALA A 154 12.58 9.54 6.67
N SER A 155 12.54 10.62 7.46
CA SER A 155 12.19 10.61 8.89
C SER A 155 10.75 10.21 9.19
N ASP A 156 9.85 10.32 8.22
CA ASP A 156 8.44 9.98 8.39
C ASP A 156 8.20 8.46 8.37
N TYR A 157 9.19 7.72 7.88
CA TYR A 157 9.13 6.27 7.75
C TYR A 157 9.95 5.60 8.84
N ARG A 158 9.29 4.77 9.63
CA ARG A 158 9.94 3.87 10.57
C ARG A 158 10.13 2.51 9.92
N ARG A 159 11.32 1.95 10.04
CA ARG A 159 11.74 0.72 9.38
C ARG A 159 12.07 -0.32 10.42
N PHE A 160 11.52 -1.51 10.24
CA PHE A 160 11.77 -2.62 11.16
C PHE A 160 12.17 -3.87 10.37
N ILE A 161 13.16 -4.58 10.88
CA ILE A 161 13.51 -5.90 10.38
C ILE A 161 13.02 -6.93 11.41
N LEU A 162 12.33 -7.96 10.94
CA LEU A 162 11.96 -9.12 11.73
C LEU A 162 13.15 -10.07 11.74
N MET A 163 13.71 -10.31 12.93
CA MET A 163 14.90 -11.14 13.15
C MET A 163 14.56 -12.37 13.98
N ARG A 164 15.20 -13.50 13.70
CA ARG A 164 15.23 -14.68 14.57
C ARG A 164 16.70 -15.08 14.77
N GLY A 165 17.25 -14.82 15.96
CA GLY A 165 18.71 -14.80 16.13
C GLY A 165 19.31 -13.78 15.17
N ASP A 166 20.25 -14.21 14.33
CA ASP A 166 20.89 -13.39 13.29
C ASP A 166 20.22 -13.49 11.92
N GLU A 167 19.17 -14.28 11.82
CA GLU A 167 18.45 -14.52 10.56
C GLU A 167 17.39 -13.45 10.32
N PRO A 168 17.48 -12.64 9.24
CA PRO A 168 16.45 -11.69 8.85
C PRO A 168 15.31 -12.42 8.12
N LEU A 169 14.10 -12.31 8.66
CA LEU A 169 12.91 -13.03 8.19
C LEU A 169 12.00 -12.17 7.30
N GLY A 170 12.08 -10.84 7.45
CA GLY A 170 11.24 -9.92 6.74
C GLY A 170 11.47 -8.49 7.21
N TYR A 171 10.83 -7.54 6.52
CA TYR A 171 10.82 -6.14 6.95
C TYR A 171 9.41 -5.56 6.88
N VAL A 172 9.20 -4.46 7.59
CA VAL A 172 8.03 -3.59 7.47
C VAL A 172 8.46 -2.13 7.54
N VAL A 173 7.82 -1.31 6.70
CA VAL A 173 7.94 0.15 6.72
C VAL A 173 6.61 0.72 7.20
N LEU A 174 6.68 1.51 8.25
CA LEU A 174 5.52 2.11 8.90
C LEU A 174 5.58 3.63 8.78
N ARG A 175 4.39 4.25 8.69
CA ARG A 175 4.24 5.70 8.72
C ARG A 175 3.03 6.08 9.56
N ARG A 176 3.15 7.18 10.30
CA ARG A 176 2.01 7.80 10.97
C ARG A 176 1.14 8.52 9.95
N GLU A 177 -0.14 8.28 10.03
CA GLU A 177 -1.17 8.88 9.17
C GLU A 177 -2.35 9.38 10.00
N THR A 178 -3.17 10.19 9.38
CA THR A 178 -4.44 10.62 9.96
C THR A 178 -5.58 10.09 9.10
N TRP A 179 -6.48 9.34 9.72
CA TRP A 179 -7.69 8.87 9.08
C TRP A 179 -8.91 9.47 9.77
N ARG A 180 -9.65 10.34 9.04
CA ARG A 180 -10.82 11.05 9.60
C ARG A 180 -10.52 11.77 10.92
N LYS A 181 -9.39 12.47 10.98
CA LYS A 181 -8.85 13.18 12.15
C LYS A 181 -8.33 12.28 13.28
N GLU A 182 -8.36 10.96 13.13
CA GLU A 182 -7.84 10.02 14.09
C GLU A 182 -6.41 9.60 13.74
N PRO A 183 -5.50 9.54 14.73
CA PRO A 183 -4.12 9.11 14.51
C PRO A 183 -4.10 7.60 14.20
N CYS A 184 -3.52 7.25 13.07
CA CYS A 184 -3.38 5.86 12.61
C CYS A 184 -1.91 5.54 12.32
N LEU A 185 -1.60 4.26 12.30
CA LEU A 185 -0.34 3.76 11.79
C LEU A 185 -0.59 3.00 10.49
N ALA A 186 0.14 3.35 9.43
CA ALA A 186 0.02 2.67 8.14
C ALA A 186 1.21 1.74 7.90
N ILE A 187 0.94 0.53 7.44
CA ILE A 187 1.93 -0.32 6.79
C ILE A 187 2.05 0.19 5.35
N VAL A 188 3.16 0.85 5.05
CA VAL A 188 3.44 1.39 3.72
C VAL A 188 4.01 0.31 2.81
N ASP A 189 4.92 -0.49 3.34
CA ASP A 189 5.55 -1.59 2.61
C ASP A 189 5.93 -2.72 3.56
N TYR A 190 5.99 -3.94 3.04
CA TYR A 190 6.48 -5.11 3.77
C TYR A 190 6.94 -6.19 2.80
N LEU A 191 7.85 -7.01 3.27
CA LEU A 191 8.23 -8.23 2.58
C LEU A 191 8.66 -9.30 3.59
N CYS A 192 8.13 -10.49 3.45
CA CYS A 192 8.56 -11.69 4.15
C CYS A 192 8.08 -12.92 3.40
N GLU A 193 8.63 -14.08 3.72
CA GLU A 193 8.01 -15.33 3.30
C GLU A 193 6.58 -15.44 3.89
N PRO A 194 5.59 -16.01 3.18
CA PRO A 194 4.20 -16.05 3.64
C PRO A 194 4.01 -16.63 5.05
N LYS A 195 4.82 -17.62 5.45
CA LYS A 195 4.77 -18.24 6.78
C LYS A 195 5.10 -17.29 7.93
N TRP A 196 5.83 -16.17 7.66
CA TRP A 196 6.21 -15.18 8.66
C TRP A 196 5.30 -13.98 8.75
N LEU A 197 4.34 -13.84 7.83
CA LEU A 197 3.48 -12.66 7.76
C LEU A 197 2.67 -12.44 9.06
N TRP A 198 2.14 -13.49 9.66
CA TRP A 198 1.38 -13.37 10.91
C TRP A 198 2.25 -12.91 12.08
N VAL A 199 3.52 -13.34 12.13
CA VAL A 199 4.50 -12.87 13.13
C VAL A 199 4.81 -11.39 12.92
N LEU A 200 5.09 -10.99 11.68
CA LEU A 200 5.35 -9.61 11.30
C LEU A 200 4.16 -8.72 11.67
N LEU A 201 2.93 -9.11 11.34
CA LEU A 201 1.72 -8.37 11.70
C LEU A 201 1.52 -8.29 13.22
N SER A 202 1.77 -9.38 13.97
CA SER A 202 1.66 -9.38 15.43
C SER A 202 2.59 -8.35 16.09
N HIS A 203 3.85 -8.28 15.63
CA HIS A 203 4.79 -7.27 16.12
C HIS A 203 4.39 -5.85 15.70
N THR A 204 3.89 -5.67 14.47
CA THR A 204 3.40 -4.38 13.96
C THR A 204 2.20 -3.88 14.78
N LEU A 205 1.24 -4.75 15.08
CA LEU A 205 0.09 -4.42 15.94
C LEU A 205 0.52 -3.99 17.35
N ARG A 206 1.59 -4.59 17.89
CA ARG A 206 2.15 -4.17 19.19
C ARG A 206 2.72 -2.76 19.10
N ILE A 207 3.47 -2.43 18.04
CA ILE A 207 3.99 -1.07 17.82
C ILE A 207 2.84 -0.07 17.75
N ALA A 208 1.84 -0.36 16.91
CA ALA A 208 0.68 0.52 16.74
C ALA A 208 -0.06 0.78 18.05
N ALA A 209 -0.21 -0.25 18.91
CA ALA A 209 -0.81 -0.12 20.22
C ALA A 209 0.05 0.72 21.18
N THR A 210 1.38 0.54 21.15
CA THR A 210 2.33 1.33 21.99
C THR A 210 2.28 2.80 21.60
N GLU A 211 2.13 3.11 20.32
CA GLU A 211 1.97 4.47 19.80
C GLU A 211 0.58 5.06 20.00
N ARG A 212 -0.34 4.31 20.60
CA ARG A 212 -1.73 4.73 20.83
C ARG A 212 -2.45 5.09 19.52
N ALA A 213 -2.09 4.44 18.43
CA ALA A 213 -2.81 4.60 17.17
C ALA A 213 -4.26 4.11 17.34
N THR A 214 -5.20 4.80 16.74
CA THR A 214 -6.61 4.40 16.71
C THR A 214 -6.82 3.16 15.84
N ALA A 215 -6.04 3.03 14.76
CA ALA A 215 -6.06 1.87 13.88
C ALA A 215 -4.68 1.58 13.27
N LEU A 216 -4.46 0.32 12.90
CA LEU A 216 -3.42 -0.09 11.95
C LEU A 216 -4.07 -0.28 10.58
N ILE A 217 -3.50 0.34 9.56
CA ILE A 217 -4.01 0.29 8.18
C ILE A 217 -2.95 -0.34 7.28
N CYS A 218 -3.36 -1.23 6.39
CA CYS A 218 -2.53 -1.79 5.33
C CYS A 218 -3.28 -1.74 4.01
N ARG A 219 -2.71 -1.11 2.99
CA ARG A 219 -3.21 -1.18 1.62
C ARG A 219 -2.25 -2.02 0.79
N THR A 220 -2.73 -3.16 0.33
CA THR A 220 -1.90 -4.10 -0.41
C THR A 220 -2.73 -5.00 -1.31
N LEU A 221 -2.24 -5.25 -2.49
CA LEU A 221 -2.72 -6.33 -3.33
C LEU A 221 -1.82 -7.55 -3.07
N ASN A 222 -2.29 -8.44 -2.22
CA ASN A 222 -1.67 -9.71 -1.90
C ASN A 222 -2.78 -10.70 -1.52
N THR A 223 -3.44 -11.25 -2.53
CA THR A 223 -4.60 -12.12 -2.32
C THR A 223 -4.25 -13.36 -1.53
N ARG A 224 -3.01 -13.86 -1.64
CA ARG A 224 -2.51 -15.02 -0.88
C ARG A 224 -2.41 -14.74 0.62
N ALA A 225 -2.17 -13.48 0.98
CA ALA A 225 -2.07 -13.03 2.37
C ALA A 225 -3.42 -12.66 3.00
N GLU A 226 -4.48 -12.51 2.20
CA GLU A 226 -5.79 -12.06 2.68
C GLU A 226 -6.30 -12.88 3.87
N ARG A 227 -6.17 -14.21 3.80
CA ARG A 227 -6.57 -15.10 4.91
C ARG A 227 -5.81 -14.78 6.20
N THR A 228 -4.53 -14.46 6.09
CA THR A 228 -3.71 -14.09 7.26
C THR A 228 -4.17 -12.76 7.83
N PHE A 229 -4.41 -11.74 7.00
CA PHE A 229 -4.95 -10.46 7.46
C PHE A 229 -6.27 -10.64 8.22
N LEU A 230 -7.22 -11.38 7.65
CA LEU A 230 -8.51 -11.62 8.26
C LEU A 230 -8.40 -12.45 9.56
N ALA A 231 -7.56 -13.50 9.57
CA ALA A 231 -7.31 -14.32 10.76
C ALA A 231 -6.66 -13.51 11.90
N MET A 232 -5.87 -12.48 11.56
CA MET A 232 -5.29 -11.55 12.53
C MET A 232 -6.29 -10.49 13.02
N GLY A 233 -7.54 -10.52 12.57
CA GLY A 233 -8.60 -9.60 12.97
C GLY A 233 -8.62 -8.29 12.18
N MET A 234 -7.87 -8.19 11.08
CA MET A 234 -7.99 -7.05 10.18
C MET A 234 -9.27 -7.18 9.34
N MET A 235 -9.96 -6.07 9.18
CA MET A 235 -11.18 -6.01 8.36
C MET A 235 -10.85 -5.47 6.98
N LYS A 236 -11.31 -6.15 5.94
CA LYS A 236 -11.23 -5.64 4.56
C LYS A 236 -12.27 -4.54 4.37
N VAL A 237 -11.81 -3.35 4.03
CA VAL A 237 -12.67 -2.20 3.78
C VAL A 237 -13.14 -2.25 2.33
N PRO A 238 -14.46 -2.16 2.07
CA PRO A 238 -14.98 -2.09 0.71
C PRO A 238 -14.46 -0.87 -0.05
N ASP A 239 -14.13 -1.01 -1.33
CA ASP A 239 -13.57 0.05 -2.18
C ASP A 239 -14.47 1.31 -2.24
N ARG A 240 -15.79 1.15 -2.08
CA ARG A 240 -16.77 2.23 -2.02
C ARG A 240 -16.66 3.13 -0.77
N VAL A 241 -15.94 2.69 0.26
CA VAL A 241 -15.84 3.40 1.57
C VAL A 241 -14.60 4.30 1.64
N GLY A 242 -13.75 4.27 0.63
CA GLY A 242 -12.53 5.06 0.56
C GLY A 242 -12.19 5.44 -0.87
N PHE A 243 -11.08 6.15 -1.05
CA PHE A 243 -10.53 6.35 -2.39
C PHE A 243 -9.87 5.05 -2.85
N PRO A 244 -10.35 4.41 -3.93
CA PRO A 244 -9.71 3.21 -4.45
C PRO A 244 -8.33 3.56 -4.99
N VAL A 245 -7.32 2.85 -4.52
CA VAL A 245 -5.96 2.93 -5.09
C VAL A 245 -5.92 2.00 -6.30
N ARG A 246 -6.38 2.50 -7.45
CA ARG A 246 -6.43 1.73 -8.68
C ARG A 246 -5.05 1.49 -9.26
N VAL A 247 -4.88 0.33 -9.86
CA VAL A 247 -3.66 -0.10 -10.55
C VAL A 247 -4.02 -0.51 -11.96
N MET A 248 -3.31 0.06 -12.91
CA MET A 248 -3.34 -0.39 -14.31
C MET A 248 -1.92 -0.74 -14.77
N ALA A 249 -1.83 -1.64 -15.71
CA ALA A 249 -0.57 -2.12 -16.21
C ALA A 249 -0.64 -2.40 -17.69
N HIS A 250 0.50 -2.28 -18.38
CA HIS A 250 0.65 -2.64 -19.78
C HIS A 250 1.89 -3.49 -19.95
N ALA A 251 1.75 -4.64 -20.62
CA ALA A 251 2.85 -5.49 -21.03
C ALA A 251 2.97 -5.39 -22.56
N GLY A 252 4.10 -4.89 -23.03
CA GLY A 252 4.45 -4.90 -24.43
C GLY A 252 4.80 -6.32 -24.90
N PRO A 253 4.90 -6.56 -26.21
CA PRO A 253 5.21 -7.88 -26.77
C PRO A 253 6.54 -8.45 -26.26
N ASP A 254 7.50 -7.57 -25.99
CA ASP A 254 8.84 -7.95 -25.53
C ASP A 254 8.92 -8.20 -24.01
N ALA A 255 7.85 -8.01 -23.29
CA ALA A 255 7.82 -8.29 -21.85
C ALA A 255 8.02 -9.79 -21.56
N GLY A 256 7.63 -10.66 -22.49
CA GLY A 256 7.75 -12.11 -22.34
C GLY A 256 6.98 -12.63 -21.12
N ILE A 257 5.87 -12.00 -20.81
CA ILE A 257 4.91 -12.35 -19.77
C ILE A 257 3.59 -12.68 -20.45
N ASP A 258 2.93 -13.75 -20.02
CA ASP A 258 1.60 -14.07 -20.48
C ASP A 258 0.60 -13.00 -20.00
N ARG A 259 -0.31 -12.60 -20.89
CA ARG A 259 -1.28 -11.55 -20.58
C ARG A 259 -2.23 -11.94 -19.45
N ASP A 260 -2.65 -13.20 -19.40
CA ASP A 260 -3.57 -13.69 -18.38
C ASP A 260 -2.85 -13.84 -17.04
N GLU A 261 -1.60 -14.31 -17.04
CA GLU A 261 -0.74 -14.32 -15.84
C GLU A 261 -0.56 -12.90 -15.28
N PHE A 262 -0.35 -11.93 -16.17
CA PHE A 262 -0.17 -10.53 -15.80
C PHE A 262 -1.46 -9.88 -15.29
N ALA A 263 -2.61 -10.25 -15.84
CA ALA A 263 -3.91 -9.76 -15.42
C ALA A 263 -4.42 -10.40 -14.12
N ASP A 264 -3.89 -11.57 -13.74
CA ASP A 264 -4.33 -12.26 -12.52
C ASP A 264 -3.83 -11.53 -11.27
N ARG A 265 -4.79 -10.98 -10.53
CA ARG A 265 -4.54 -10.31 -9.24
C ARG A 265 -3.88 -11.21 -8.20
N GLY A 266 -4.05 -12.52 -8.32
CA GLY A 266 -3.47 -13.53 -7.43
C GLY A 266 -1.95 -13.61 -7.51
N ASN A 267 -1.37 -13.12 -8.59
CA ASN A 267 0.06 -13.18 -8.85
C ASN A 267 0.83 -11.98 -8.26
N TRP A 268 0.13 -10.89 -7.90
CA TRP A 268 0.77 -9.65 -7.49
C TRP A 268 1.00 -9.55 -5.99
N LEU A 269 2.17 -9.01 -5.64
CA LEU A 269 2.39 -8.30 -4.39
C LEU A 269 2.63 -6.83 -4.71
N LEU A 270 1.63 -5.98 -4.41
CA LEU A 270 1.73 -4.53 -4.50
C LEU A 270 1.35 -3.92 -3.15
N THR A 271 2.04 -2.84 -2.79
CA THR A 271 1.83 -2.08 -1.56
C THR A 271 1.74 -0.58 -1.87
N MET A 272 1.46 0.24 -0.88
CA MET A 272 1.55 1.69 -1.03
C MET A 272 2.98 2.16 -1.33
N GLY A 273 3.98 1.34 -0.99
CA GLY A 273 5.39 1.60 -1.29
C GLY A 273 5.74 1.56 -2.77
N ASP A 274 4.94 0.88 -3.59
CA ASP A 274 5.18 0.77 -5.05
C ASP A 274 4.75 2.03 -5.82
N GLY A 275 4.00 2.94 -5.19
CA GLY A 275 3.58 4.21 -5.78
C GLY A 275 4.13 5.42 -5.03
N ASP A 276 3.93 6.60 -5.59
CA ASP A 276 4.29 7.88 -4.99
C ASP A 276 3.22 8.43 -4.04
N ALA A 277 2.03 7.85 -4.02
CA ALA A 277 0.91 8.31 -3.21
C ALA A 277 1.26 8.40 -1.72
N SER A 278 2.08 7.49 -1.21
CA SER A 278 2.54 7.55 0.18
C SER A 278 3.42 8.78 0.44
N PHE A 279 4.13 9.28 -0.57
CA PHE A 279 4.95 10.48 -0.51
C PHE A 279 4.10 11.75 -0.68
N LEU A 280 3.20 11.75 -1.67
CA LEU A 280 2.40 12.92 -2.03
C LEU A 280 1.35 13.27 -0.97
N MET A 281 0.74 12.29 -0.32
CA MET A 281 -0.27 12.53 0.72
C MET A 281 0.25 13.30 1.94
N HIS A 282 1.57 13.36 2.14
CA HIS A 282 2.18 14.12 3.24
C HIS A 282 2.56 15.54 2.85
N ASN A 283 2.85 15.80 1.58
CA ASN A 283 3.34 17.07 1.08
C ASN A 283 2.28 17.91 0.35
N THR A 284 1.10 17.37 0.14
CA THR A 284 0.05 18.11 -0.53
C THR A 284 -1.12 18.34 0.40
N LEU A 285 -1.31 19.59 0.60
CA LEU A 285 -2.47 20.36 0.97
C LEU A 285 -2.49 20.74 2.44
N PRO A 286 -2.13 22.01 2.72
CA PRO A 286 -2.96 22.75 3.65
C PRO A 286 -4.40 22.56 3.13
N GLU A 287 -5.33 22.31 4.03
CA GLU A 287 -6.75 22.21 3.71
C GLU A 287 -7.10 23.27 2.64
N THR A 288 -7.24 22.87 1.39
CA THR A 288 -8.02 23.64 0.43
C THR A 288 -9.48 23.46 0.83
N ALA A 289 -9.79 23.99 2.02
CA ALA A 289 -11.09 24.48 2.31
C ALA A 289 -11.42 25.49 1.20
N GLY A 290 -12.32 25.10 0.29
CA GLY A 290 -13.05 26.07 -0.52
C GLY A 290 -12.45 26.50 -1.84
N LEU A 291 -12.00 25.60 -2.69
CA LEU A 291 -12.08 25.82 -4.13
C LEU A 291 -13.38 25.17 -4.64
N GLN A 292 -14.50 25.82 -4.36
CA GLN A 292 -15.66 25.73 -5.25
C GLN A 292 -15.19 26.25 -6.61
N PRO A 293 -15.56 25.60 -7.72
CA PRO A 293 -15.35 26.17 -9.04
C PRO A 293 -16.19 27.46 -9.09
N GLU A 294 -15.52 28.60 -9.00
CA GLU A 294 -16.14 29.87 -9.33
C GLU A 294 -16.67 29.74 -10.76
N GLY A 295 -17.99 29.92 -10.89
CA GLY A 295 -18.68 29.89 -12.14
C GLY A 295 -18.06 30.93 -13.09
N VAL A 296 -17.50 30.44 -14.19
CA VAL A 296 -17.20 31.29 -15.34
C VAL A 296 -18.54 31.72 -15.91
N ALA A 297 -18.96 32.93 -15.57
CA ALA A 297 -20.03 33.64 -16.26
C ALA A 297 -19.54 33.88 -17.69
N VAL A 298 -20.09 33.15 -18.65
CA VAL A 298 -20.00 33.49 -20.07
C VAL A 298 -20.88 34.72 -20.27
N GLN A 299 -20.27 35.89 -20.39
CA GLN A 299 -20.93 37.03 -20.97
C GLN A 299 -20.88 36.88 -22.48
N GLY A 300 -22.06 37.09 -23.11
CA GLY A 300 -22.42 36.93 -24.47
C GLY A 300 -21.70 37.74 -25.54
#